data_22ad649e0f4de2ed42901b3d9460f23a
#
_entry.id   22ad649e0f4de2ed42901b3d9460f23a
#
_cell.length_a   1.000
_cell.length_b   1.000
_cell.length_c   1.000
_cell.angle_alpha   90.00
_cell.angle_beta   90.00
_cell.angle_gamma   90.00
#
_symmetry.space_group_name_H-M   'P 1'
#
loop_
_entity.id
_entity.type
_entity.pdbx_description
1 polymer ?
#
loop_
_entity_poly.entity_id
_entity_poly.type
_entity_poly.pdbx_seq_one_letter_code
_entity_poly.pdbx_strand_id
1 'polypeptide(L)'
;MGMPAPKPARRVRRLAKSTRKRCAVARASVVGKVTVTVPAETPIDDVVDVVSRLIRFDTTNTGELETTKGEAECAHWVAAQLADVGYQVEYLESGAPGRGNVFARLKGADSSRGALLIHGHLDVVPAEPAEWSVHPFSGAIEDGYVWGRGAVDMKDMVGMMIVIARHFRRSGIVPPRDLVFAFVADEENGGKYGSQWLVDNRPDLFEGITEAIGEVGGFSLTVPRRDGGERRLYLIETAEKSMHWMRLTARGRPGHGSMVHDHNAVTTLAEAVARLGRHRFPLVPTDSVVQFLTAVGEETGFTFDTDSPDLDGAVEKLGPIARIVKATLRDTANPTMLKAGYKTNVVPATAEAVVDCRILPGRLAAFEAEVDELIGPDVTREWTTSLPSYETTFDGDLVDAMNAALLAVDPDARTVPYMLSGGTDAKAFERLGIRCFGFAPLRLPPDLDFTALFHGIDERVPVDALKFGTEVLAHFLTHC
;
A
#
# COMPACT_ATOMS: atom_id res chain seq x y z
N MET A 1 69.11 -12.11 -14.91
CA MET A 1 68.75 -13.51 -14.88
C MET A 1 67.22 -13.53 -14.89
N GLY A 2 66.54 -13.61 -15.95
CA GLY A 2 66.56 -14.40 -17.15
C GLY A 2 65.78 -15.65 -16.97
N MET A 3 64.46 -15.58 -17.37
CA MET A 3 63.92 -16.62 -17.91
C MET A 3 62.60 -16.77 -18.36
N PRO A 4 62.19 -17.44 -19.40
CA PRO A 4 61.30 -16.91 -20.46
C PRO A 4 59.90 -17.53 -20.45
N ALA A 5 59.03 -16.89 -21.24
CA ALA A 5 57.67 -17.37 -21.60
C ALA A 5 57.69 -18.54 -22.57
N PRO A 6 56.68 -19.41 -22.56
CA PRO A 6 56.47 -20.32 -23.69
C PRO A 6 55.36 -19.83 -24.64
N LYS A 7 55.61 -20.08 -25.91
CA LYS A 7 54.86 -19.77 -27.09
C LYS A 7 53.73 -20.80 -27.36
N PRO A 8 52.81 -20.52 -28.33
CA PRO A 8 51.52 -21.16 -28.49
C PRO A 8 51.53 -22.39 -29.39
N ALA A 9 50.56 -23.30 -29.20
CA ALA A 9 50.38 -24.46 -30.06
C ALA A 9 49.13 -24.32 -30.96
N ARG A 10 49.35 -24.79 -32.18
CA ARG A 10 48.58 -24.67 -33.42
C ARG A 10 47.21 -25.34 -33.43
N ARG A 11 46.30 -24.69 -34.22
CA ARG A 11 45.09 -25.21 -34.85
C ARG A 11 45.26 -26.59 -35.48
N VAL A 12 44.28 -27.43 -35.30
CA VAL A 12 43.90 -28.44 -36.32
C VAL A 12 42.37 -28.36 -36.54
N ARG A 13 41.99 -28.00 -37.78
CA ARG A 13 40.66 -28.13 -38.34
C ARG A 13 40.39 -29.59 -38.70
N ARG A 14 39.24 -30.12 -38.32
CA ARG A 14 38.60 -31.21 -39.10
C ARG A 14 37.12 -30.93 -39.26
N LEU A 15 36.73 -30.83 -40.50
CA LEU A 15 35.37 -30.87 -40.99
C LEU A 15 34.79 -32.28 -40.80
N ALA A 16 33.59 -32.37 -40.30
CA ALA A 16 32.74 -33.54 -40.57
C ALA A 16 31.32 -33.03 -40.86
N LYS A 17 30.91 -33.26 -42.09
CA LYS A 17 29.51 -33.14 -42.57
C LYS A 17 28.67 -34.24 -41.94
N SER A 18 27.53 -33.92 -41.35
CA SER A 18 26.49 -34.90 -41.07
C SER A 18 25.11 -34.28 -41.23
N THR A 19 24.47 -34.80 -42.18
CA THR A 19 23.08 -34.79 -42.65
C THR A 19 22.01 -34.43 -41.63
N ARG A 20 21.27 -33.37 -41.94
CA ARG A 20 19.98 -33.03 -41.36
C ARG A 20 18.92 -34.09 -41.69
N LYS A 21 18.46 -34.83 -40.73
CA LYS A 21 17.12 -35.45 -40.78
C LYS A 21 16.15 -34.53 -40.03
N ARG A 22 15.24 -33.93 -40.75
CA ARG A 22 14.07 -33.23 -40.21
C ARG A 22 13.12 -34.27 -39.65
N CYS A 23 12.97 -34.34 -38.32
CA CYS A 23 11.81 -34.91 -37.71
C CYS A 23 10.78 -33.79 -37.49
N ALA A 24 9.74 -33.82 -38.32
CA ALA A 24 8.55 -33.02 -38.09
C ALA A 24 7.77 -33.64 -36.93
N VAL A 25 7.87 -33.04 -35.76
CA VAL A 25 6.94 -33.34 -34.64
C VAL A 25 5.76 -32.43 -34.82
N ALA A 26 4.64 -33.00 -35.23
CA ALA A 26 3.35 -32.34 -35.28
C ALA A 26 2.98 -31.89 -33.84
N ARG A 27 2.97 -30.59 -33.59
CA ARG A 27 2.34 -30.00 -32.43
C ARG A 27 0.84 -30.06 -32.66
N ALA A 28 0.19 -31.04 -32.06
CA ALA A 28 -1.24 -30.99 -31.83
C ALA A 28 -1.48 -30.03 -30.65
N SER A 29 -1.83 -28.78 -30.94
CA SER A 29 -2.41 -27.86 -29.98
C SER A 29 -3.87 -28.26 -29.77
N VAL A 30 -4.15 -29.07 -28.78
CA VAL A 30 -5.50 -29.18 -28.22
C VAL A 30 -5.68 -27.99 -27.29
N VAL A 31 -6.11 -26.86 -27.85
CA VAL A 31 -6.72 -25.79 -27.07
C VAL A 31 -8.13 -26.27 -26.78
N GLY A 32 -8.29 -26.98 -25.69
CA GLY A 32 -9.59 -27.17 -25.08
C GLY A 32 -10.13 -25.81 -24.69
N LYS A 33 -11.19 -25.33 -25.35
CA LYS A 33 -12.00 -24.22 -24.85
C LYS A 33 -12.57 -24.65 -23.51
N VAL A 34 -11.89 -24.30 -22.43
CA VAL A 34 -12.50 -24.28 -21.10
C VAL A 34 -13.51 -23.14 -21.17
N THR A 35 -14.76 -23.48 -21.38
CA THR A 35 -15.88 -22.53 -21.19
C THR A 35 -15.95 -22.32 -19.68
N VAL A 36 -15.29 -21.27 -19.18
CA VAL A 36 -15.46 -20.82 -17.80
C VAL A 36 -16.90 -20.27 -17.73
N THR A 37 -17.77 -21.05 -17.20
CA THR A 37 -19.09 -20.57 -16.75
C THR A 37 -18.80 -19.67 -15.55
N VAL A 38 -18.86 -18.36 -15.77
CA VAL A 38 -18.98 -17.40 -14.67
C VAL A 38 -20.25 -17.84 -13.90
N PRO A 39 -20.15 -18.14 -12.59
CA PRO A 39 -21.35 -18.51 -11.83
C PRO A 39 -22.38 -17.43 -11.97
N ALA A 40 -23.62 -17.79 -12.28
CA ALA A 40 -24.72 -16.89 -12.37
C ALA A 40 -24.85 -16.10 -11.06
N GLU A 41 -24.86 -14.75 -11.18
CA GLU A 41 -25.10 -13.78 -10.12
C GLU A 41 -23.99 -13.71 -9.06
N THR A 42 -22.87 -13.03 -9.39
CA THR A 42 -22.05 -12.39 -8.38
C THR A 42 -22.94 -11.39 -7.62
N PRO A 43 -22.94 -11.35 -6.28
CA PRO A 43 -23.82 -10.46 -5.49
C PRO A 43 -23.33 -8.99 -5.53
N ILE A 44 -23.08 -8.49 -6.71
CA ILE A 44 -22.52 -7.16 -6.98
C ILE A 44 -23.39 -6.07 -6.37
N ASP A 45 -24.70 -6.27 -6.35
CA ASP A 45 -25.66 -5.28 -5.86
C ASP A 45 -25.64 -5.14 -4.32
N ASP A 46 -25.25 -6.19 -3.58
CA ASP A 46 -25.17 -6.14 -2.12
C ASP A 46 -24.00 -5.27 -1.61
N VAL A 47 -22.95 -5.06 -2.42
CA VAL A 47 -21.73 -4.37 -1.96
C VAL A 47 -21.98 -2.91 -1.58
N VAL A 48 -22.85 -2.24 -2.31
CA VAL A 48 -23.19 -0.82 -2.08
C VAL A 48 -23.84 -0.63 -0.70
N ASP A 49 -24.80 -1.49 -0.36
CA ASP A 49 -25.50 -1.45 0.93
C ASP A 49 -24.55 -1.84 2.08
N VAL A 50 -23.66 -2.82 1.84
CA VAL A 50 -22.67 -3.26 2.82
C VAL A 50 -21.66 -2.15 3.12
N VAL A 51 -21.12 -1.47 2.09
CA VAL A 51 -20.18 -0.33 2.28
C VAL A 51 -20.90 0.83 2.96
N SER A 52 -22.12 1.19 2.53
CA SER A 52 -22.94 2.20 3.20
C SER A 52 -23.14 1.87 4.67
N ARG A 53 -23.39 0.61 5.01
CA ARG A 53 -23.55 0.18 6.41
C ARG A 53 -22.25 0.26 7.19
N LEU A 54 -21.12 -0.14 6.61
CA LEU A 54 -19.79 -0.06 7.23
C LEU A 54 -19.41 1.39 7.58
N ILE A 55 -19.67 2.33 6.66
CA ILE A 55 -19.42 3.76 6.88
C ILE A 55 -20.19 4.31 8.09
N ARG A 56 -21.39 3.79 8.37
CA ARG A 56 -22.20 4.22 9.52
C ARG A 56 -21.64 3.83 10.89
N PHE A 57 -20.68 2.94 10.94
CA PHE A 57 -19.90 2.71 12.15
C PHE A 57 -18.83 3.80 12.26
N ASP A 58 -18.95 4.65 13.29
CA ASP A 58 -17.90 5.62 13.63
C ASP A 58 -16.77 4.87 14.35
N THR A 59 -15.76 4.50 13.56
CA THR A 59 -14.55 3.81 14.01
C THR A 59 -13.34 4.75 14.01
N THR A 60 -13.56 6.01 14.33
CA THR A 60 -12.52 7.05 14.33
C THR A 60 -11.37 6.68 15.26
N ASN A 61 -10.18 6.63 14.68
CA ASN A 61 -8.91 6.43 15.36
C ASN A 61 -8.16 7.77 15.42
N THR A 62 -7.98 8.29 16.63
CA THR A 62 -7.28 9.56 16.88
C THR A 62 -5.79 9.36 17.18
N GLY A 63 -5.34 8.11 17.28
CA GLY A 63 -4.01 7.73 17.80
C GLY A 63 -3.93 7.66 19.32
N GLU A 64 -4.89 8.25 20.05
CA GLU A 64 -4.93 8.24 21.51
C GLU A 64 -6.10 7.35 21.98
N LEU A 65 -5.82 6.40 22.87
CA LEU A 65 -6.83 5.41 23.31
C LEU A 65 -8.06 6.06 23.96
N GLU A 66 -7.87 7.18 24.67
CA GLU A 66 -8.94 7.87 25.40
C GLU A 66 -9.96 8.54 24.48
N THR A 67 -9.58 8.86 23.25
CA THR A 67 -10.41 9.58 22.27
C THR A 67 -10.78 8.76 21.05
N THR A 68 -10.10 7.63 20.85
CA THR A 68 -10.41 6.67 19.78
C THR A 68 -11.73 5.95 20.05
N LYS A 69 -12.58 5.81 19.06
CA LYS A 69 -13.88 5.12 19.18
C LYS A 69 -13.75 3.60 19.28
N GLY A 70 -12.75 3.05 18.58
CA GLY A 70 -12.51 1.61 18.49
C GLY A 70 -13.38 0.91 17.45
N GLU A 71 -12.96 -0.27 17.05
CA GLU A 71 -13.53 -1.05 15.95
C GLU A 71 -14.53 -2.13 16.41
N ALA A 72 -14.66 -2.38 17.73
CA ALA A 72 -15.37 -3.54 18.28
C ALA A 72 -16.81 -3.69 17.74
N GLU A 73 -17.59 -2.60 17.66
CA GLU A 73 -18.96 -2.66 17.14
C GLU A 73 -19.00 -3.08 15.67
N CYS A 74 -18.14 -2.47 14.86
CA CYS A 74 -17.98 -2.81 13.45
C CYS A 74 -17.50 -4.25 13.27
N ALA A 75 -16.47 -4.66 14.02
CA ALA A 75 -15.91 -6.00 14.00
C ALA A 75 -16.93 -7.07 14.39
N HIS A 76 -17.74 -6.84 15.42
CA HIS A 76 -18.83 -7.74 15.78
C HIS A 76 -19.88 -7.87 14.68
N TRP A 77 -20.20 -6.76 14.00
CA TRP A 77 -21.11 -6.81 12.86
C TRP A 77 -20.51 -7.63 11.71
N VAL A 78 -19.22 -7.43 11.37
CA VAL A 78 -18.50 -8.23 10.36
C VAL A 78 -18.51 -9.70 10.72
N ALA A 79 -18.16 -10.03 11.97
CA ALA A 79 -18.17 -11.40 12.48
C ALA A 79 -19.53 -12.07 12.31
N ALA A 80 -20.62 -11.33 12.63
CA ALA A 80 -21.99 -11.82 12.44
C ALA A 80 -22.33 -12.09 10.98
N GLN A 81 -21.88 -11.21 10.03
CA GLN A 81 -22.10 -11.40 8.60
C GLN A 81 -21.46 -12.70 8.07
N LEU A 82 -20.28 -13.05 8.58
CA LEU A 82 -19.57 -14.26 8.16
C LEU A 82 -20.13 -15.50 8.87
N ALA A 83 -20.45 -15.40 10.15
CA ALA A 83 -21.03 -16.51 10.91
C ALA A 83 -22.42 -16.92 10.38
N ASP A 84 -23.24 -15.97 9.92
CA ASP A 84 -24.57 -16.21 9.34
C ASP A 84 -24.52 -17.16 8.14
N VAL A 85 -23.42 -17.15 7.38
CA VAL A 85 -23.23 -18.05 6.24
C VAL A 85 -22.35 -19.27 6.56
N GLY A 86 -22.05 -19.51 7.85
CA GLY A 86 -21.42 -20.72 8.33
C GLY A 86 -19.88 -20.70 8.32
N TYR A 87 -19.23 -19.54 8.34
CA TYR A 87 -17.81 -19.47 8.69
C TYR A 87 -17.62 -19.77 10.19
N GLN A 88 -16.51 -20.43 10.50
CA GLN A 88 -15.94 -20.35 11.85
C GLN A 88 -15.18 -19.04 11.95
N VAL A 89 -15.68 -18.14 12.77
CA VAL A 89 -15.15 -16.79 12.93
C VAL A 89 -14.39 -16.70 14.24
N GLU A 90 -13.18 -16.20 14.18
CA GLU A 90 -12.42 -15.81 15.36
C GLU A 90 -12.49 -14.30 15.53
N TYR A 91 -13.11 -13.84 16.62
CA TYR A 91 -13.11 -12.45 17.05
C TYR A 91 -12.16 -12.31 18.24
N LEU A 92 -11.31 -11.28 18.22
CA LEU A 92 -10.41 -10.99 19.32
C LEU A 92 -10.14 -9.48 19.44
N GLU A 93 -9.98 -9.01 20.68
CA GLU A 93 -9.47 -7.67 20.94
C GLU A 93 -7.96 -7.72 21.14
N SER A 94 -7.24 -6.81 20.50
CA SER A 94 -5.79 -6.80 20.47
C SER A 94 -5.20 -5.62 21.25
N GLY A 95 -4.50 -5.92 22.33
CA GLY A 95 -3.68 -4.96 23.08
C GLY A 95 -4.44 -3.92 23.89
N ALA A 96 -5.66 -3.55 23.53
CA ALA A 96 -6.50 -2.60 24.26
C ALA A 96 -7.99 -2.92 24.06
N PRO A 97 -8.86 -2.56 25.01
CA PRO A 97 -10.31 -2.72 24.87
C PRO A 97 -10.84 -1.95 23.65
N GLY A 98 -11.79 -2.56 22.94
CA GLY A 98 -12.43 -1.96 21.78
C GLY A 98 -11.68 -2.10 20.46
N ARG A 99 -10.44 -2.60 20.47
CA ARG A 99 -9.62 -2.83 19.26
C ARG A 99 -9.96 -4.22 18.67
N GLY A 100 -11.12 -4.32 18.02
CA GLY A 100 -11.69 -5.57 17.57
C GLY A 100 -11.16 -6.03 16.21
N ASN A 101 -10.74 -7.30 16.13
CA ASN A 101 -10.26 -7.93 14.91
C ASN A 101 -11.08 -9.18 14.60
N VAL A 102 -11.21 -9.54 13.33
CA VAL A 102 -12.00 -10.69 12.87
C VAL A 102 -11.20 -11.52 11.87
N PHE A 103 -11.17 -12.83 12.08
CA PHE A 103 -10.55 -13.78 11.16
C PHE A 103 -11.54 -14.85 10.75
N ALA A 104 -11.51 -15.23 9.47
CA ALA A 104 -12.25 -16.36 8.95
C ALA A 104 -11.47 -17.06 7.84
N ARG A 105 -11.39 -18.40 7.86
CA ARG A 105 -10.71 -19.18 6.83
C ARG A 105 -11.71 -19.99 6.01
N LEU A 106 -11.57 -19.90 4.68
CA LEU A 106 -12.24 -20.75 3.71
C LEU A 106 -11.24 -21.75 3.16
N LYS A 107 -11.54 -23.04 3.35
CA LYS A 107 -10.71 -24.11 2.79
C LYS A 107 -10.83 -24.17 1.28
N GLY A 108 -9.68 -24.23 0.63
CA GLY A 108 -9.54 -24.40 -0.81
C GLY A 108 -9.46 -25.87 -1.23
N ALA A 109 -9.36 -26.08 -2.53
CA ALA A 109 -9.20 -27.39 -3.15
C ALA A 109 -7.82 -28.02 -2.84
N ASP A 110 -6.78 -27.18 -2.73
CA ASP A 110 -5.40 -27.59 -2.46
C ASP A 110 -4.76 -26.70 -1.39
N SER A 111 -4.80 -27.16 -0.13
CA SER A 111 -4.18 -26.44 1.00
C SER A 111 -2.63 -26.48 0.98
N SER A 112 -2.00 -27.28 0.08
CA SER A 112 -0.54 -27.32 -0.04
C SER A 112 0.05 -26.15 -0.81
N ARG A 113 -0.78 -25.40 -1.57
CA ARG A 113 -0.37 -24.22 -2.33
C ARG A 113 0.00 -23.01 -1.47
N GLY A 114 -0.16 -23.08 -0.16
CA GLY A 114 -0.09 -21.94 0.73
C GLY A 114 -1.39 -21.12 0.68
N ALA A 115 -1.78 -20.52 1.79
CA ALA A 115 -3.00 -19.72 1.87
C ALA A 115 -2.77 -18.28 1.35
N LEU A 116 -3.83 -17.67 0.84
CA LEU A 116 -3.87 -16.24 0.51
C LEU A 116 -4.58 -15.49 1.65
N LEU A 117 -3.93 -14.47 2.20
CA LEU A 117 -4.53 -13.51 3.11
C LEU A 117 -5.20 -12.38 2.31
N ILE A 118 -6.46 -12.12 2.61
CA ILE A 118 -7.18 -10.94 2.14
C ILE A 118 -7.45 -10.11 3.40
N HIS A 119 -6.84 -8.93 3.50
CA HIS A 119 -6.95 -8.13 4.71
C HIS A 119 -7.47 -6.73 4.43
N GLY A 120 -8.08 -6.15 5.46
CA GLY A 120 -8.52 -4.76 5.45
C GLY A 120 -8.74 -4.25 6.86
N HIS A 121 -8.50 -2.95 7.07
CA HIS A 121 -8.70 -2.33 8.36
C HIS A 121 -10.13 -1.79 8.53
N LEU A 122 -10.54 -1.65 9.78
CA LEU A 122 -11.89 -1.22 10.15
C LEU A 122 -11.92 0.21 10.69
N ASP A 123 -10.79 0.72 11.18
CA ASP A 123 -10.67 2.09 11.67
C ASP A 123 -10.59 3.11 10.52
N VAL A 124 -10.75 4.36 10.85
CA VAL A 124 -10.69 5.48 9.93
C VAL A 124 -10.11 6.70 10.64
N VAL A 125 -9.45 7.61 9.90
CA VAL A 125 -8.98 8.88 10.44
C VAL A 125 -10.15 9.79 10.86
N PRO A 126 -9.91 10.79 11.75
CA PRO A 126 -10.94 11.76 12.15
C PRO A 126 -11.54 12.52 10.97
N ALA A 127 -12.80 12.88 11.11
CA ALA A 127 -13.51 13.76 10.19
C ALA A 127 -14.27 14.83 10.98
N GLU A 128 -14.17 16.10 10.56
CA GLU A 128 -14.92 17.21 11.16
C GLU A 128 -16.23 17.42 10.36
N PRO A 129 -17.39 17.04 10.90
CA PRO A 129 -18.64 17.07 10.14
C PRO A 129 -19.03 18.44 9.57
N ALA A 130 -18.57 19.51 10.22
CA ALA A 130 -18.86 20.88 9.78
C ALA A 130 -18.17 21.26 8.45
N GLU A 131 -17.13 20.52 8.05
CA GLU A 131 -16.38 20.73 6.80
C GLU A 131 -16.94 19.93 5.62
N TRP A 132 -17.85 18.96 5.88
CA TRP A 132 -18.34 18.00 4.88
C TRP A 132 -19.69 18.44 4.28
N SER A 133 -19.83 18.21 2.98
CA SER A 133 -21.10 18.42 2.26
C SER A 133 -22.18 17.41 2.67
N VAL A 134 -21.76 16.18 2.99
CA VAL A 134 -22.61 15.08 3.48
C VAL A 134 -21.99 14.56 4.77
N HIS A 135 -22.80 14.31 5.82
CA HIS A 135 -22.27 13.86 7.11
C HIS A 135 -21.35 12.63 6.95
N PRO A 136 -20.09 12.68 7.47
CA PRO A 136 -19.03 11.68 7.18
C PRO A 136 -19.38 10.24 7.59
N PHE A 137 -20.32 10.04 8.50
CA PHE A 137 -20.77 8.71 8.92
C PHE A 137 -22.22 8.43 8.53
N SER A 138 -22.75 9.10 7.49
CA SER A 138 -24.11 8.83 6.99
C SER A 138 -24.18 7.57 6.12
N GLY A 139 -23.11 7.23 5.38
CA GLY A 139 -23.15 6.21 4.35
C GLY A 139 -24.19 6.52 3.27
N ALA A 140 -24.38 7.81 2.95
CA ALA A 140 -25.36 8.24 1.95
C ALA A 140 -24.99 7.68 0.56
N ILE A 141 -26.02 7.29 -0.19
CA ILE A 141 -25.88 6.84 -1.59
C ILE A 141 -26.56 7.91 -2.45
N GLU A 142 -25.76 8.80 -3.00
CA GLU A 142 -26.22 9.97 -3.75
C GLU A 142 -25.33 10.22 -4.97
N ASP A 143 -25.90 10.70 -6.06
CA ASP A 143 -25.22 11.08 -7.31
C ASP A 143 -24.27 9.99 -7.87
N GLY A 144 -24.59 8.70 -7.66
CA GLY A 144 -23.80 7.59 -8.14
C GLY A 144 -22.57 7.25 -7.26
N TYR A 145 -22.49 7.79 -6.04
CA TYR A 145 -21.44 7.54 -5.07
C TYR A 145 -22.00 7.04 -3.74
N VAL A 146 -21.17 6.29 -3.02
CA VAL A 146 -21.34 6.07 -1.57
C VAL A 146 -20.41 7.05 -0.85
N TRP A 147 -20.99 7.89 0.01
CA TRP A 147 -20.32 8.99 0.67
C TRP A 147 -19.98 8.65 2.12
N GLY A 148 -18.81 9.03 2.55
CA GLY A 148 -18.41 9.06 3.95
C GLY A 148 -16.96 8.72 4.20
N ARG A 149 -16.51 8.97 5.41
CA ARG A 149 -15.16 8.62 5.87
C ARG A 149 -14.96 7.11 5.85
N GLY A 150 -13.88 6.64 5.22
CA GLY A 150 -13.62 5.23 4.97
C GLY A 150 -14.21 4.70 3.66
N ALA A 151 -14.83 5.57 2.82
CA ALA A 151 -15.40 5.13 1.54
C ALA A 151 -14.35 4.64 0.54
N VAL A 152 -13.09 5.12 0.66
CA VAL A 152 -11.95 4.69 -0.17
C VAL A 152 -10.76 4.22 0.67
N ASP A 153 -10.82 4.43 2.00
CA ASP A 153 -9.77 4.06 2.93
C ASP A 153 -10.38 3.50 4.24
N MET A 154 -10.67 2.16 4.33
CA MET A 154 -10.74 1.19 3.20
C MET A 154 -12.02 0.33 3.31
N LYS A 155 -13.16 0.93 3.74
CA LYS A 155 -14.43 0.19 3.91
C LYS A 155 -15.03 -0.27 2.58
N ASP A 156 -14.60 0.28 1.45
CA ASP A 156 -14.90 -0.22 0.11
C ASP A 156 -14.38 -1.65 -0.07
N MET A 157 -13.09 -1.89 0.17
CA MET A 157 -12.52 -3.23 0.08
C MET A 157 -13.08 -4.15 1.16
N VAL A 158 -13.23 -3.68 2.40
CA VAL A 158 -13.87 -4.44 3.48
C VAL A 158 -15.27 -4.91 3.07
N GLY A 159 -16.05 -4.05 2.43
CA GLY A 159 -17.36 -4.40 1.89
C GLY A 159 -17.29 -5.47 0.79
N MET A 160 -16.38 -5.33 -0.16
CA MET A 160 -16.12 -6.33 -1.20
C MET A 160 -15.72 -7.69 -0.60
N MET A 161 -14.82 -7.69 0.38
CA MET A 161 -14.40 -8.91 1.09
C MET A 161 -15.58 -9.65 1.75
N ILE A 162 -16.44 -8.92 2.47
CA ILE A 162 -17.62 -9.49 3.15
C ILE A 162 -18.58 -10.11 2.13
N VAL A 163 -18.91 -9.37 1.08
CA VAL A 163 -19.86 -9.82 0.05
C VAL A 163 -19.35 -11.08 -0.65
N ILE A 164 -18.08 -11.11 -1.03
CA ILE A 164 -17.47 -12.25 -1.71
C ILE A 164 -17.35 -13.46 -0.78
N ALA A 165 -16.91 -13.27 0.46
CA ALA A 165 -16.85 -14.36 1.44
C ALA A 165 -18.23 -15.00 1.65
N ARG A 166 -19.29 -14.19 1.79
CA ARG A 166 -20.68 -14.66 1.90
C ARG A 166 -21.13 -15.40 0.65
N HIS A 167 -20.83 -14.84 -0.53
CA HIS A 167 -21.16 -15.46 -1.81
C HIS A 167 -20.52 -16.84 -1.96
N PHE A 168 -19.22 -16.98 -1.68
CA PHE A 168 -18.50 -18.25 -1.80
C PHE A 168 -19.13 -19.33 -0.92
N ARG A 169 -19.49 -19.01 0.32
CA ARG A 169 -20.13 -19.96 1.22
C ARG A 169 -21.56 -20.34 0.79
N ARG A 170 -22.38 -19.36 0.39
CA ARG A 170 -23.77 -19.60 -0.08
C ARG A 170 -23.80 -20.42 -1.35
N SER A 171 -22.89 -20.17 -2.28
CA SER A 171 -22.83 -20.83 -3.58
C SER A 171 -22.02 -22.13 -3.56
N GLY A 172 -21.39 -22.48 -2.44
CA GLY A 172 -20.55 -23.67 -2.33
C GLY A 172 -19.27 -23.59 -3.20
N ILE A 173 -18.80 -22.38 -3.50
CA ILE A 173 -17.57 -22.18 -4.27
C ILE A 173 -16.38 -22.61 -3.43
N VAL A 174 -15.53 -23.47 -4.00
CA VAL A 174 -14.27 -23.92 -3.41
C VAL A 174 -13.12 -23.25 -4.17
N PRO A 175 -12.38 -22.30 -3.57
CA PRO A 175 -11.27 -21.65 -4.23
C PRO A 175 -10.10 -22.62 -4.47
N PRO A 176 -9.15 -22.31 -5.37
CA PRO A 176 -8.01 -23.19 -5.66
C PRO A 176 -7.10 -23.45 -4.46
N ARG A 177 -6.96 -22.46 -3.55
CA ARG A 177 -6.14 -22.47 -2.34
C ARG A 177 -6.94 -21.99 -1.13
N ASP A 178 -6.46 -22.20 0.08
CA ASP A 178 -7.09 -21.63 1.27
C ASP A 178 -7.13 -20.10 1.19
N LEU A 179 -8.25 -19.50 1.54
CA LEU A 179 -8.41 -18.04 1.69
C LEU A 179 -8.57 -17.69 3.17
N VAL A 180 -7.85 -16.67 3.64
CA VAL A 180 -7.98 -16.13 4.99
C VAL A 180 -8.45 -14.69 4.88
N PHE A 181 -9.64 -14.41 5.39
CA PHE A 181 -10.18 -13.06 5.48
C PHE A 181 -9.84 -12.49 6.86
N ALA A 182 -9.12 -11.37 6.89
CA ALA A 182 -8.74 -10.67 8.11
C ALA A 182 -9.25 -9.23 8.07
N PHE A 183 -10.00 -8.85 9.09
CA PHE A 183 -10.49 -7.49 9.30
C PHE A 183 -9.84 -7.00 10.58
N VAL A 184 -8.97 -6.01 10.46
CA VAL A 184 -8.06 -5.62 11.54
C VAL A 184 -8.32 -4.20 12.04
N ALA A 185 -7.81 -3.92 13.22
CA ALA A 185 -7.93 -2.62 13.89
C ALA A 185 -6.64 -1.82 13.72
N ASP A 186 -6.71 -0.50 13.96
CA ASP A 186 -5.58 0.39 14.28
C ASP A 186 -4.58 0.63 13.13
N GLU A 187 -4.94 0.40 11.88
CA GLU A 187 -4.04 0.66 10.75
C GLU A 187 -3.63 2.12 10.71
N GLU A 188 -4.59 3.04 10.83
CA GLU A 188 -4.45 4.50 10.73
C GLU A 188 -3.49 5.12 11.78
N ASN A 189 -3.12 4.32 12.80
CA ASN A 189 -2.10 4.69 13.79
C ASN A 189 -0.93 3.69 13.80
N GLY A 190 -0.69 3.01 12.69
CA GLY A 190 0.44 2.11 12.46
C GLY A 190 0.27 0.69 13.00
N GLY A 191 -0.95 0.23 13.26
CA GLY A 191 -1.27 -1.17 13.56
C GLY A 191 -0.78 -1.71 14.91
N LYS A 192 -0.40 -0.84 15.84
CA LYS A 192 0.11 -1.25 17.16
C LYS A 192 -0.87 -2.13 17.94
N TYR A 193 -2.16 -1.84 17.82
CA TYR A 193 -3.27 -2.60 18.38
C TYR A 193 -4.03 -3.42 17.35
N GLY A 194 -3.46 -3.62 16.16
CA GLY A 194 -3.99 -4.38 15.05
C GLY A 194 -2.98 -5.37 14.51
N SER A 195 -2.57 -5.20 13.27
CA SER A 195 -1.70 -6.11 12.52
C SER A 195 -0.38 -6.43 13.23
N GLN A 196 0.30 -5.43 13.80
CA GLN A 196 1.56 -5.66 14.53
C GLN A 196 1.33 -6.52 15.78
N TRP A 197 0.31 -6.19 16.58
CA TRP A 197 0.00 -6.98 17.76
C TRP A 197 -0.36 -8.43 17.40
N LEU A 198 -1.13 -8.61 16.33
CA LEU A 198 -1.55 -9.93 15.85
C LEU A 198 -0.34 -10.78 15.42
N VAL A 199 0.58 -10.21 14.65
CA VAL A 199 1.80 -10.88 14.21
C VAL A 199 2.67 -11.29 15.41
N ASP A 200 2.78 -10.43 16.41
CA ASP A 200 3.63 -10.67 17.59
C ASP A 200 3.00 -11.65 18.58
N ASN A 201 1.66 -11.67 18.74
CA ASN A 201 0.98 -12.41 19.81
C ASN A 201 0.13 -13.59 19.31
N ARG A 202 -0.27 -13.58 18.02
CA ARG A 202 -1.12 -14.61 17.39
C ARG A 202 -0.58 -15.06 16.04
N PRO A 203 0.71 -15.43 15.94
CA PRO A 203 1.30 -15.91 14.69
C PRO A 203 0.60 -17.18 14.15
N ASP A 204 -0.11 -17.90 15.01
CA ASP A 204 -0.93 -19.09 14.65
C ASP A 204 -2.04 -18.74 13.64
N LEU A 205 -2.58 -17.53 13.65
CA LEU A 205 -3.60 -17.08 12.67
C LEU A 205 -3.05 -17.00 11.25
N PHE A 206 -1.74 -16.83 11.13
CA PHE A 206 -1.04 -16.68 9.84
C PHE A 206 -0.36 -17.95 9.35
N GLU A 207 -0.55 -19.08 10.05
CA GLU A 207 0.09 -20.34 9.68
C GLU A 207 -0.32 -20.78 8.25
N GLY A 208 0.71 -21.07 7.43
CA GLY A 208 0.55 -21.52 6.05
C GLY A 208 0.17 -20.42 5.05
N ILE A 209 0.07 -19.15 5.47
CA ILE A 209 -0.11 -18.02 4.56
C ILE A 209 1.23 -17.69 3.89
N THR A 210 1.23 -17.56 2.57
CA THR A 210 2.42 -17.26 1.77
C THR A 210 2.33 -15.93 1.05
N GLU A 211 1.12 -15.46 0.77
CA GLU A 211 0.85 -14.23 0.03
C GLU A 211 -0.34 -13.50 0.64
N ALA A 212 -0.38 -12.17 0.43
CA ALA A 212 -1.45 -11.31 0.90
C ALA A 212 -1.85 -10.28 -0.15
N ILE A 213 -3.13 -9.91 -0.13
CA ILE A 213 -3.63 -8.72 -0.80
C ILE A 213 -4.34 -7.82 0.20
N GLY A 214 -4.13 -6.52 0.05
CA GLY A 214 -4.74 -5.47 0.88
C GLY A 214 -5.11 -4.26 0.06
N GLU A 215 -5.16 -3.13 0.73
CA GLU A 215 -5.56 -1.83 0.20
C GLU A 215 -4.55 -1.20 -0.78
N VAL A 216 -4.87 0.00 -1.23
CA VAL A 216 -4.03 0.96 -1.96
C VAL A 216 -3.41 0.40 -3.24
N GLY A 217 -4.18 -0.40 -3.96
CA GLY A 217 -3.81 -0.92 -5.29
C GLY A 217 -5.03 -1.40 -6.04
N GLY A 218 -4.84 -1.78 -7.32
CA GLY A 218 -5.94 -2.25 -8.17
C GLY A 218 -6.82 -1.15 -8.74
N PHE A 219 -6.70 0.10 -8.33
CA PHE A 219 -7.47 1.21 -8.90
C PHE A 219 -6.92 1.65 -10.27
N SER A 220 -7.82 2.16 -11.13
CA SER A 220 -7.44 2.56 -12.48
C SER A 220 -6.97 4.01 -12.57
N LEU A 221 -5.96 4.21 -13.42
CA LEU A 221 -5.51 5.48 -13.94
C LEU A 221 -5.75 5.53 -15.44
N THR A 222 -6.44 6.55 -15.92
CA THR A 222 -6.61 6.75 -17.36
C THR A 222 -5.50 7.65 -17.91
N VAL A 223 -4.76 7.14 -18.90
CA VAL A 223 -3.69 7.89 -19.58
C VAL A 223 -3.99 8.04 -21.09
N PRO A 224 -3.57 9.15 -21.74
CA PRO A 224 -3.68 9.28 -23.17
C PRO A 224 -2.74 8.29 -23.86
N ARG A 225 -3.20 7.69 -24.97
CA ARG A 225 -2.38 6.81 -25.79
C ARG A 225 -1.63 7.59 -26.84
N ARG A 226 -0.42 7.11 -27.17
CA ARG A 226 0.43 7.68 -28.23
C ARG A 226 -0.22 7.65 -29.62
N ASP A 227 -1.05 6.65 -29.90
CA ASP A 227 -1.77 6.46 -31.16
C ASP A 227 -3.18 7.07 -31.17
N GLY A 228 -3.56 7.78 -30.14
CA GLY A 228 -4.88 8.38 -29.91
C GLY A 228 -5.78 7.50 -29.04
N GLY A 229 -6.76 8.15 -28.40
CA GLY A 229 -7.61 7.51 -27.41
C GLY A 229 -6.97 7.46 -26.01
N GLU A 230 -7.47 6.56 -25.18
CA GLU A 230 -7.09 6.43 -23.78
C GLU A 230 -6.80 4.96 -23.43
N ARG A 231 -5.96 4.76 -22.42
CA ARG A 231 -5.68 3.47 -21.80
C ARG A 231 -5.93 3.55 -20.30
N ARG A 232 -6.61 2.56 -19.75
CA ARG A 232 -6.67 2.37 -18.30
C ARG A 232 -5.48 1.52 -17.84
N LEU A 233 -4.73 2.07 -16.91
CA LEU A 233 -3.68 1.36 -16.18
C LEU A 233 -4.21 1.03 -14.79
N TYR A 234 -4.21 -0.24 -14.40
CA TYR A 234 -4.52 -0.65 -13.03
C TYR A 234 -3.22 -0.77 -12.25
N LEU A 235 -3.12 -0.02 -11.18
CA LEU A 235 -1.91 0.11 -10.38
C LEU A 235 -1.90 -0.98 -9.30
N ILE A 236 -1.07 -2.00 -9.46
CA ILE A 236 -0.87 -3.02 -8.43
C ILE A 236 0.24 -2.54 -7.51
N GLU A 237 -0.07 -2.35 -6.24
CA GLU A 237 0.94 -1.91 -5.29
C GLU A 237 1.90 -3.08 -5.01
N THR A 238 3.20 -2.81 -5.13
CA THR A 238 4.29 -3.78 -4.99
C THR A 238 5.39 -3.30 -4.05
N ALA A 239 5.31 -2.05 -3.59
CA ALA A 239 6.33 -1.49 -2.73
C ALA A 239 5.77 -0.35 -1.87
N GLU A 240 6.28 -0.24 -0.65
CA GLU A 240 5.97 0.86 0.26
C GLU A 240 7.23 1.49 0.83
N LYS A 241 7.21 2.80 1.01
CA LYS A 241 8.24 3.48 1.81
C LYS A 241 8.09 3.09 3.28
N SER A 242 9.20 3.10 4.01
CA SER A 242 9.15 2.96 5.46
C SER A 242 8.42 4.14 6.10
N MET A 243 7.91 3.93 7.30
CA MET A 243 7.39 5.01 8.14
C MET A 243 8.24 5.11 9.40
N HIS A 244 8.97 6.21 9.52
CA HIS A 244 9.78 6.50 10.69
C HIS A 244 9.44 7.89 11.22
N TRP A 245 9.09 7.97 12.49
CA TRP A 245 8.96 9.24 13.17
C TRP A 245 10.19 9.49 14.02
N MET A 246 10.82 10.64 13.78
CA MET A 246 12.07 11.00 14.41
C MET A 246 11.88 12.18 15.34
N ARG A 247 12.34 12.05 16.59
CA ARG A 247 12.47 13.17 17.51
C ARG A 247 13.86 13.74 17.42
N LEU A 248 13.96 15.06 17.21
CA LEU A 248 15.18 15.83 17.28
C LEU A 248 15.18 16.58 18.60
N THR A 249 16.32 16.56 19.31
CA THR A 249 16.48 17.27 20.58
C THR A 249 17.77 18.09 20.57
N ALA A 250 17.65 19.40 20.77
CA ALA A 250 18.77 20.29 21.07
C ALA A 250 18.79 20.64 22.55
N ARG A 251 19.99 20.73 23.13
CA ARG A 251 20.19 21.13 24.52
C ARG A 251 21.05 22.38 24.59
N GLY A 252 20.76 23.26 25.55
CA GLY A 252 21.50 24.50 25.78
C GLY A 252 21.52 24.87 27.25
N ARG A 253 22.25 25.95 27.53
CA ARG A 253 22.25 26.49 28.89
C ARG A 253 21.06 27.42 29.10
N PRO A 254 20.15 27.12 30.04
CA PRO A 254 19.02 28.00 30.32
C PRO A 254 19.47 29.31 30.93
N GLY A 255 18.69 30.38 30.73
CA GLY A 255 19.04 31.67 31.29
C GLY A 255 18.01 32.77 31.04
N HIS A 256 18.33 33.97 31.51
CA HIS A 256 17.46 35.13 31.34
C HIS A 256 17.59 35.68 29.90
N GLY A 257 16.46 35.91 29.23
CA GLY A 257 16.42 36.29 27.81
C GLY A 257 17.09 37.61 27.47
N SER A 258 17.40 38.47 28.46
CA SER A 258 18.12 39.74 28.24
C SER A 258 19.66 39.56 28.23
N MET A 259 20.17 38.38 28.48
CA MET A 259 21.59 38.07 28.51
C MET A 259 22.06 37.54 27.16
N VAL A 260 23.38 37.61 26.91
CA VAL A 260 23.99 36.95 25.74
C VAL A 260 24.11 35.45 25.98
N HIS A 261 23.68 34.65 25.03
CA HIS A 261 23.73 33.20 25.07
C HIS A 261 24.47 32.65 23.85
N ASP A 262 25.62 32.02 24.07
CA ASP A 262 26.41 31.40 22.99
C ASP A 262 25.81 30.06 22.51
N HIS A 263 25.03 29.39 23.37
CA HIS A 263 24.42 28.08 23.09
C HIS A 263 22.93 28.12 23.46
N ASN A 264 22.10 28.47 22.50
CA ASN A 264 20.65 28.52 22.66
C ASN A 264 19.99 27.31 21.97
N ALA A 265 19.37 26.42 22.77
CA ALA A 265 18.74 25.21 22.27
C ALA A 265 17.69 25.51 21.17
N VAL A 266 16.96 26.63 21.26
CA VAL A 266 15.95 27.01 20.26
C VAL A 266 16.61 27.34 18.91
N THR A 267 17.68 28.14 18.91
CA THR A 267 18.40 28.50 17.69
C THR A 267 19.05 27.28 17.06
N THR A 268 19.75 26.47 17.87
CA THR A 268 20.41 25.24 17.39
C THR A 268 19.43 24.29 16.72
N LEU A 269 18.24 24.04 17.36
CA LEU A 269 17.22 23.19 16.78
C LEU A 269 16.62 23.80 15.50
N ALA A 270 16.30 25.10 15.51
CA ALA A 270 15.69 25.78 14.37
C ALA A 270 16.58 25.71 13.12
N GLU A 271 17.89 25.86 13.29
CA GLU A 271 18.87 25.72 12.19
C GLU A 271 18.92 24.28 11.64
N ALA A 272 18.92 23.28 12.51
CA ALA A 272 18.90 21.86 12.10
C ALA A 272 17.61 21.53 11.36
N VAL A 273 16.45 21.90 11.89
CA VAL A 273 15.14 21.73 11.25
C VAL A 273 15.07 22.44 9.90
N ALA A 274 15.60 23.66 9.79
CA ALA A 274 15.61 24.40 8.53
C ALA A 274 16.53 23.75 7.48
N ARG A 275 17.68 23.21 7.87
CA ARG A 275 18.56 22.45 6.96
C ARG A 275 17.85 21.19 6.47
N LEU A 276 17.32 20.40 7.37
CA LEU A 276 16.63 19.15 7.05
C LEU A 276 15.38 19.38 6.18
N GLY A 277 14.51 20.31 6.55
CA GLY A 277 13.27 20.58 5.82
C GLY A 277 13.44 21.21 4.44
N ARG A 278 14.62 21.79 4.15
CA ARG A 278 14.98 22.32 2.81
C ARG A 278 15.81 21.36 1.99
N HIS A 279 16.31 20.31 2.61
CA HIS A 279 17.14 19.34 1.92
C HIS A 279 16.32 18.54 0.91
N ARG A 280 16.91 18.25 -0.23
CA ARG A 280 16.36 17.36 -1.24
C ARG A 280 17.23 16.11 -1.30
N PHE A 281 16.69 15.03 -0.79
CA PHE A 281 17.34 13.72 -0.88
C PHE A 281 17.55 13.31 -2.34
N PRO A 282 18.57 12.50 -2.64
CA PRO A 282 18.85 12.03 -4.00
C PRO A 282 17.66 11.31 -4.63
N LEU A 283 17.56 11.42 -5.96
CA LEU A 283 16.64 10.58 -6.75
C LEU A 283 17.17 9.15 -6.77
N VAL A 284 16.37 8.21 -6.30
CA VAL A 284 16.68 6.77 -6.29
C VAL A 284 15.39 6.01 -6.62
N PRO A 285 14.97 6.00 -7.90
CA PRO A 285 13.79 5.24 -8.29
C PRO A 285 14.02 3.73 -8.03
N THR A 286 13.04 3.10 -7.40
CA THR A 286 13.04 1.65 -7.18
C THR A 286 12.61 0.89 -8.43
N ASP A 287 12.74 -0.43 -8.44
CA ASP A 287 12.32 -1.26 -9.57
C ASP A 287 10.84 -1.08 -9.90
N SER A 288 9.96 -0.99 -8.90
CA SER A 288 8.54 -0.73 -9.08
C SER A 288 8.28 0.62 -9.76
N VAL A 289 9.00 1.67 -9.37
CA VAL A 289 8.87 3.01 -9.98
C VAL A 289 9.41 3.02 -11.41
N VAL A 290 10.54 2.36 -11.68
CA VAL A 290 11.11 2.25 -13.03
C VAL A 290 10.15 1.53 -13.97
N GLN A 291 9.58 0.41 -13.54
CA GLN A 291 8.61 -0.35 -14.33
C GLN A 291 7.32 0.46 -14.59
N PHE A 292 6.81 1.18 -13.58
CA PHE A 292 5.67 2.08 -13.73
C PHE A 292 5.94 3.16 -14.79
N LEU A 293 7.04 3.90 -14.65
CA LEU A 293 7.41 4.97 -15.60
C LEU A 293 7.64 4.44 -17.02
N THR A 294 8.21 3.24 -17.14
CA THR A 294 8.40 2.56 -18.43
C THR A 294 7.04 2.26 -19.07
N ALA A 295 6.13 1.64 -18.33
CA ALA A 295 4.81 1.30 -18.83
C ALA A 295 3.99 2.53 -19.25
N VAL A 296 4.01 3.59 -18.44
CA VAL A 296 3.38 4.87 -18.79
C VAL A 296 4.02 5.49 -20.03
N GLY A 297 5.35 5.42 -20.16
CA GLY A 297 6.08 5.92 -21.31
C GLY A 297 5.71 5.18 -22.62
N GLU A 298 5.54 3.87 -22.55
CA GLU A 298 5.10 3.04 -23.69
C GLU A 298 3.70 3.46 -24.17
N GLU A 299 2.76 3.71 -23.27
CA GLU A 299 1.40 4.10 -23.62
C GLU A 299 1.33 5.56 -24.12
N THR A 300 1.96 6.50 -23.41
CA THR A 300 1.84 7.93 -23.69
C THR A 300 2.81 8.44 -24.74
N GLY A 301 3.92 7.73 -24.98
CA GLY A 301 5.05 8.19 -25.78
C GLY A 301 5.97 9.17 -25.06
N PHE A 302 5.75 9.43 -23.77
CA PHE A 302 6.69 10.18 -22.95
C PHE A 302 7.93 9.34 -22.66
N THR A 303 9.08 9.99 -22.57
CA THR A 303 10.32 9.34 -22.15
C THR A 303 10.69 9.80 -20.76
N PHE A 304 10.93 8.84 -19.86
CA PHE A 304 11.42 9.06 -18.51
C PHE A 304 12.83 8.45 -18.42
N ASP A 305 13.83 9.33 -18.36
CA ASP A 305 15.21 8.90 -18.07
C ASP A 305 15.37 8.86 -16.55
N THR A 306 15.35 7.66 -16.00
CA THR A 306 15.42 7.42 -14.55
C THR A 306 16.77 7.79 -13.94
N ASP A 307 17.81 7.91 -14.76
CA ASP A 307 19.15 8.35 -14.34
C ASP A 307 19.30 9.89 -14.45
N SER A 308 18.31 10.58 -15.02
CA SER A 308 18.36 12.02 -15.20
C SER A 308 18.17 12.77 -13.88
N PRO A 309 19.01 13.76 -13.57
CA PRO A 309 18.78 14.65 -12.43
C PRO A 309 17.50 15.50 -12.57
N ASP A 310 16.92 15.60 -13.78
CA ASP A 310 15.66 16.30 -14.07
C ASP A 310 14.46 15.35 -14.16
N LEU A 311 14.53 14.17 -13.56
CA LEU A 311 13.40 13.24 -13.54
C LEU A 311 12.14 13.86 -12.89
N ASP A 312 12.29 14.71 -11.88
CA ASP A 312 11.17 15.48 -11.29
C ASP A 312 10.42 16.30 -12.36
N GLY A 313 11.16 17.01 -13.23
CA GLY A 313 10.57 17.80 -14.29
C GLY A 313 9.92 16.96 -15.39
N ALA A 314 10.49 15.78 -15.68
CA ALA A 314 9.88 14.85 -16.62
C ALA A 314 8.57 14.27 -16.08
N VAL A 315 8.52 13.94 -14.80
CA VAL A 315 7.34 13.37 -14.11
C VAL A 315 6.19 14.39 -14.03
N GLU A 316 6.43 15.71 -14.02
CA GLU A 316 5.38 16.74 -14.10
C GLU A 316 4.44 16.57 -15.30
N LYS A 317 4.94 15.97 -16.39
CA LYS A 317 4.13 15.71 -17.59
C LYS A 317 3.00 14.71 -17.35
N LEU A 318 3.05 13.97 -16.24
CA LEU A 318 2.01 13.02 -15.82
C LEU A 318 0.76 13.70 -15.24
N GLY A 319 0.75 15.04 -15.09
CA GLY A 319 -0.38 15.78 -14.53
C GLY A 319 -0.66 15.40 -13.07
N PRO A 320 -1.92 15.15 -12.67
CA PRO A 320 -2.29 14.89 -11.27
C PRO A 320 -1.50 13.75 -10.62
N ILE A 321 -1.15 12.72 -11.38
CA ILE A 321 -0.38 11.57 -10.91
C ILE A 321 1.08 11.89 -10.58
N ALA A 322 1.62 12.96 -11.12
CA ALA A 322 2.97 13.42 -10.79
C ALA A 322 3.18 13.55 -9.28
N ARG A 323 2.15 13.94 -8.54
CA ARG A 323 2.22 14.11 -7.08
C ARG A 323 2.56 12.78 -6.37
N ILE A 324 1.92 11.67 -6.77
CA ILE A 324 2.18 10.34 -6.20
C ILE A 324 3.60 9.90 -6.57
N VAL A 325 3.94 9.94 -7.86
CA VAL A 325 5.23 9.46 -8.37
C VAL A 325 6.40 10.23 -7.75
N LYS A 326 6.31 11.56 -7.64
CA LYS A 326 7.37 12.38 -7.03
C LYS A 326 7.68 11.98 -5.60
N ALA A 327 6.66 11.61 -4.83
CA ALA A 327 6.85 11.17 -3.45
C ALA A 327 7.61 9.84 -3.34
N THR A 328 7.65 9.03 -4.41
CA THR A 328 8.33 7.73 -4.44
C THR A 328 9.70 7.74 -5.12
N LEU A 329 10.14 8.90 -5.66
CA LEU A 329 11.44 9.03 -6.31
C LEU A 329 12.61 9.18 -5.33
N ARG A 330 12.35 9.52 -4.07
CA ARG A 330 13.37 9.84 -3.06
C ARG A 330 12.88 9.63 -1.64
N ASP A 331 13.82 9.58 -0.70
CA ASP A 331 13.51 9.68 0.71
C ASP A 331 12.92 11.06 1.04
N THR A 332 12.13 11.15 2.11
CA THR A 332 11.57 12.43 2.58
C THR A 332 11.70 12.55 4.09
N ALA A 333 11.96 13.78 4.56
CA ALA A 333 11.98 14.13 5.98
C ALA A 333 11.23 15.47 6.16
N ASN A 334 10.02 15.39 6.70
CA ASN A 334 9.15 16.54 6.86
C ASN A 334 9.02 16.90 8.34
N PRO A 335 9.57 18.04 8.82
CA PRO A 335 9.31 18.52 10.17
C PRO A 335 7.83 18.82 10.36
N THR A 336 7.20 18.18 11.35
CA THR A 336 5.75 18.28 11.60
C THR A 336 5.43 18.99 12.90
N MET A 337 6.32 18.92 13.90
CA MET A 337 6.10 19.56 15.21
C MET A 337 7.36 20.26 15.71
N LEU A 338 7.16 21.39 16.40
CA LEU A 338 8.22 22.13 17.11
C LEU A 338 7.72 22.49 18.51
N LYS A 339 8.56 22.23 19.52
CA LYS A 339 8.25 22.58 20.92
C LYS A 339 9.50 23.16 21.60
N ALA A 340 9.40 24.41 22.05
CA ALA A 340 10.49 25.05 22.77
C ALA A 340 9.98 26.16 23.69
N GLY A 341 10.61 26.27 24.88
CA GLY A 341 10.32 27.34 25.82
C GLY A 341 8.97 27.20 26.53
N TYR A 342 8.82 27.95 27.60
CA TYR A 342 7.60 28.00 28.43
C TYR A 342 7.31 29.42 28.95
N LYS A 343 8.23 30.36 28.77
CA LYS A 343 8.09 31.75 29.20
C LYS A 343 8.93 32.68 28.34
N THR A 344 8.39 33.82 27.95
CA THR A 344 8.95 34.75 26.98
C THR A 344 10.34 35.34 27.34
N ASN A 345 10.66 35.47 28.64
CA ASN A 345 11.93 36.02 29.09
C ASN A 345 12.91 34.94 29.63
N VAL A 346 12.72 33.67 29.27
CA VAL A 346 13.58 32.57 29.69
C VAL A 346 14.06 31.80 28.45
N VAL A 347 15.38 31.68 28.29
CA VAL A 347 15.99 30.79 27.31
C VAL A 347 15.86 29.36 27.86
N PRO A 348 15.20 28.42 27.15
CA PRO A 348 14.97 27.07 27.65
C PRO A 348 16.25 26.21 27.56
N ALA A 349 16.31 25.19 28.43
CA ALA A 349 17.40 24.20 28.40
C ALA A 349 17.27 23.20 27.23
N THR A 350 16.07 23.03 26.70
CA THR A 350 15.78 22.01 25.70
C THR A 350 14.79 22.54 24.66
N ALA A 351 14.97 22.14 23.42
CA ALA A 351 14.04 22.33 22.33
C ALA A 351 13.89 21.00 21.58
N GLU A 352 12.69 20.69 21.12
CA GLU A 352 12.35 19.42 20.46
C GLU A 352 11.59 19.66 19.15
N ALA A 353 11.82 18.79 18.17
CA ALA A 353 11.04 18.71 16.95
C ALA A 353 10.66 17.26 16.64
N VAL A 354 9.56 17.06 15.93
CA VAL A 354 9.19 15.76 15.34
C VAL A 354 9.26 15.89 13.83
N VAL A 355 9.79 14.86 13.20
CA VAL A 355 9.99 14.77 11.75
C VAL A 355 9.36 13.47 11.26
N ASP A 356 8.45 13.56 10.31
CA ASP A 356 7.94 12.40 9.55
C ASP A 356 8.93 12.06 8.45
N CYS A 357 9.52 10.87 8.53
CA CYS A 357 10.49 10.36 7.58
C CYS A 357 9.89 9.18 6.82
N ARG A 358 9.94 9.26 5.47
CA ARG A 358 9.51 8.19 4.58
C ARG A 358 10.69 7.78 3.72
N ILE A 359 11.17 6.55 3.91
CA ILE A 359 12.44 6.08 3.39
C ILE A 359 12.20 4.96 2.39
N LEU A 360 12.87 5.02 1.25
CA LEU A 360 12.79 4.02 0.18
C LEU A 360 13.37 2.67 0.65
N PRO A 361 12.93 1.54 0.08
CA PRO A 361 13.48 0.23 0.35
C PRO A 361 15.02 0.20 0.29
N GLY A 362 15.63 -0.42 1.32
CA GLY A 362 17.07 -0.60 1.41
C GLY A 362 17.90 0.65 1.73
N ARG A 363 17.29 1.82 1.95
CA ARG A 363 18.02 3.09 2.10
C ARG A 363 18.20 3.59 3.53
N LEU A 364 17.68 2.91 4.54
CA LEU A 364 17.66 3.40 5.93
C LEU A 364 19.05 3.87 6.41
N ALA A 365 20.10 3.06 6.23
CA ALA A 365 21.44 3.42 6.70
C ALA A 365 22.02 4.66 5.98
N ALA A 366 21.78 4.79 4.67
CA ALA A 366 22.22 5.96 3.90
C ALA A 366 21.43 7.22 4.32
N PHE A 367 20.12 7.10 4.53
CA PHE A 367 19.27 8.17 5.03
C PHE A 367 19.72 8.66 6.42
N GLU A 368 20.00 7.74 7.33
CA GLU A 368 20.45 8.07 8.68
C GLU A 368 21.77 8.83 8.67
N ALA A 369 22.73 8.41 7.85
CA ALA A 369 24.02 9.09 7.73
C ALA A 369 23.86 10.52 7.19
N GLU A 370 22.99 10.72 6.19
CA GLU A 370 22.71 12.01 5.58
C GLU A 370 21.96 12.95 6.56
N VAL A 371 21.03 12.41 7.34
CA VAL A 371 20.34 13.15 8.41
C VAL A 371 21.31 13.58 9.50
N ASP A 372 22.20 12.70 9.94
CA ASP A 372 23.21 13.00 10.98
C ASP A 372 24.14 14.15 10.55
N GLU A 373 24.51 14.20 9.28
CA GLU A 373 25.27 15.31 8.71
C GLU A 373 24.46 16.61 8.71
N LEU A 374 23.17 16.55 8.31
CA LEU A 374 22.30 17.71 8.22
C LEU A 374 21.98 18.34 9.57
N ILE A 375 21.68 17.53 10.59
CA ILE A 375 21.33 18.05 11.92
C ILE A 375 22.56 18.53 12.68
N GLY A 376 23.74 17.96 12.43
CA GLY A 376 24.99 18.31 13.08
C GLY A 376 25.14 17.78 14.51
N PRO A 377 26.31 18.00 15.16
CA PRO A 377 26.67 17.34 16.41
C PRO A 377 25.91 17.86 17.64
N ASP A 378 25.28 19.02 17.57
CA ASP A 378 24.60 19.66 18.70
C ASP A 378 23.12 19.28 18.83
N VAL A 379 22.63 18.43 17.89
CA VAL A 379 21.27 17.91 17.89
C VAL A 379 21.32 16.39 17.91
N THR A 380 20.59 15.79 18.84
CA THR A 380 20.41 14.32 18.89
C THR A 380 19.12 13.90 18.23
N ARG A 381 19.12 12.75 17.57
CA ARG A 381 17.90 12.11 17.02
C ARG A 381 17.61 10.79 17.71
N GLU A 382 16.33 10.46 17.80
CA GLU A 382 15.85 9.15 18.19
C GLU A 382 14.61 8.77 17.35
N TRP A 383 14.48 7.51 17.00
CA TRP A 383 13.26 7.00 16.38
C TRP A 383 12.19 6.78 17.45
N THR A 384 11.02 7.41 17.30
CA THR A 384 9.85 7.18 18.17
C THR A 384 8.91 6.15 17.58
N THR A 385 8.93 5.98 16.25
CA THR A 385 8.22 4.96 15.50
C THR A 385 9.13 4.46 14.38
N SER A 386 9.11 3.16 14.09
CA SER A 386 9.92 2.56 13.05
C SER A 386 9.18 1.38 12.43
N LEU A 387 8.63 1.59 11.24
CA LEU A 387 8.02 0.55 10.42
C LEU A 387 8.85 0.38 9.14
N PRO A 388 9.18 -0.86 8.73
CA PRO A 388 10.05 -1.09 7.59
C PRO A 388 9.42 -0.67 6.27
N SER A 389 10.25 -0.47 5.25
CA SER A 389 9.84 -0.46 3.86
C SER A 389 9.85 -1.89 3.33
N TYR A 390 9.09 -2.15 2.28
CA TYR A 390 9.24 -3.37 1.49
C TYR A 390 9.12 -3.09 0.00
N GLU A 391 9.62 -4.02 -0.82
CA GLU A 391 9.40 -4.09 -2.25
C GLU A 391 9.36 -5.56 -2.65
N THR A 392 8.32 -5.96 -3.40
CA THR A 392 8.17 -7.29 -3.97
C THR A 392 8.23 -7.21 -5.49
N THR A 393 8.62 -8.30 -6.14
CA THR A 393 8.68 -8.36 -7.62
C THR A 393 7.28 -8.42 -8.21
N PHE A 394 7.09 -7.76 -9.37
CA PHE A 394 5.82 -7.79 -10.11
C PHE A 394 5.79 -8.98 -11.07
N ASP A 395 5.74 -10.21 -10.50
CA ASP A 395 5.75 -11.47 -11.24
C ASP A 395 5.09 -12.62 -10.44
N GLY A 396 4.93 -13.76 -11.08
CA GLY A 396 4.45 -14.99 -10.50
C GLY A 396 2.94 -15.19 -10.59
N ASP A 397 2.49 -16.37 -10.15
CA ASP A 397 1.12 -16.87 -10.35
C ASP A 397 0.05 -15.93 -9.79
N LEU A 398 0.32 -15.26 -8.67
CA LEU A 398 -0.63 -14.33 -8.05
C LEU A 398 -0.81 -13.06 -8.90
N VAL A 399 0.29 -12.50 -9.41
CA VAL A 399 0.25 -11.33 -10.32
C VAL A 399 -0.44 -11.69 -11.63
N ASP A 400 -0.15 -12.87 -12.18
CA ASP A 400 -0.81 -13.37 -13.39
C ASP A 400 -2.34 -13.54 -13.17
N ALA A 401 -2.75 -14.02 -11.99
CA ALA A 401 -4.16 -14.16 -11.64
C ALA A 401 -4.86 -12.79 -11.47
N MET A 402 -4.21 -11.80 -10.82
CA MET A 402 -4.70 -10.43 -10.72
C MET A 402 -4.89 -9.80 -12.10
N ASN A 403 -3.88 -9.95 -12.96
CA ASN A 403 -3.93 -9.46 -14.34
C ASN A 403 -5.06 -10.13 -15.14
N ALA A 404 -5.18 -11.44 -15.07
CA ALA A 404 -6.22 -12.19 -15.77
C ALA A 404 -7.63 -11.77 -15.31
N ALA A 405 -7.82 -11.55 -14.01
CA ALA A 405 -9.11 -11.11 -13.45
C ALA A 405 -9.50 -9.71 -13.94
N LEU A 406 -8.57 -8.76 -13.96
CA LEU A 406 -8.81 -7.42 -14.50
C LEU A 406 -9.14 -7.45 -15.98
N LEU A 407 -8.36 -8.17 -16.78
CA LEU A 407 -8.58 -8.28 -18.22
C LEU A 407 -9.84 -9.04 -18.61
N ALA A 408 -10.36 -9.91 -17.74
CA ALA A 408 -11.65 -10.57 -17.96
C ALA A 408 -12.83 -9.57 -17.96
N VAL A 409 -12.74 -8.50 -17.16
CA VAL A 409 -13.79 -7.49 -17.00
C VAL A 409 -13.49 -6.21 -17.80
N ASP A 410 -12.22 -5.87 -17.99
CA ASP A 410 -11.73 -4.72 -18.76
C ASP A 410 -10.62 -5.13 -19.74
N PRO A 411 -10.98 -5.71 -20.91
CA PRO A 411 -10.02 -6.33 -21.84
C PRO A 411 -8.98 -5.35 -22.45
N ASP A 412 -9.29 -4.06 -22.48
CA ASP A 412 -8.40 -3.02 -23.02
C ASP A 412 -7.49 -2.40 -21.97
N ALA A 413 -7.53 -2.88 -20.73
CA ALA A 413 -6.70 -2.38 -19.66
C ALA A 413 -5.27 -2.95 -19.69
N ARG A 414 -4.42 -2.40 -18.84
CA ARG A 414 -3.08 -2.92 -18.54
C ARG A 414 -2.83 -2.82 -17.05
N THR A 415 -2.21 -3.84 -16.45
CA THR A 415 -1.71 -3.77 -15.08
C THR A 415 -0.27 -3.25 -15.07
N VAL A 416 0.05 -2.47 -14.06
CA VAL A 416 1.39 -1.91 -13.85
C VAL A 416 1.73 -1.93 -12.35
N PRO A 417 2.97 -2.21 -11.96
CA PRO A 417 3.37 -2.08 -10.57
C PRO A 417 3.45 -0.61 -10.20
N TYR A 418 3.22 -0.30 -8.93
CA TYR A 418 3.49 1.02 -8.41
C TYR A 418 3.94 0.96 -6.95
N MET A 419 4.53 2.06 -6.46
CA MET A 419 4.99 2.21 -5.10
C MET A 419 4.09 3.18 -4.35
N LEU A 420 3.69 2.80 -3.15
CA LEU A 420 3.04 3.69 -2.20
C LEU A 420 4.07 4.51 -1.42
N SER A 421 3.83 5.81 -1.26
CA SER A 421 4.65 6.65 -0.39
C SER A 421 4.26 6.59 1.10
N GLY A 422 3.08 6.04 1.38
CA GLY A 422 2.55 5.76 2.70
C GLY A 422 2.99 4.40 3.24
N GLY A 423 2.11 3.78 4.02
CA GLY A 423 2.30 2.44 4.53
C GLY A 423 0.95 1.83 4.88
N THR A 424 0.88 0.51 4.87
CA THR A 424 -0.30 -0.29 5.18
C THR A 424 0.03 -1.37 6.21
N ASP A 425 -0.96 -2.16 6.60
CA ASP A 425 -0.78 -3.36 7.43
C ASP A 425 0.16 -4.42 6.81
N ALA A 426 0.42 -4.36 5.50
CA ALA A 426 1.34 -5.24 4.80
C ALA A 426 2.74 -5.28 5.44
N LYS A 427 3.20 -4.14 6.01
CA LYS A 427 4.47 -4.06 6.75
C LYS A 427 4.56 -5.03 7.93
N ALA A 428 3.44 -5.32 8.57
CA ALA A 428 3.40 -6.29 9.66
C ALA A 428 3.45 -7.72 9.14
N PHE A 429 2.73 -8.02 8.07
CA PHE A 429 2.64 -9.37 7.50
C PHE A 429 3.93 -9.77 6.77
N GLU A 430 4.62 -8.83 6.15
CA GLU A 430 5.93 -9.06 5.54
C GLU A 430 6.97 -9.57 6.55
N ARG A 431 6.89 -9.16 7.82
CA ARG A 431 7.75 -9.68 8.91
C ARG A 431 7.64 -11.20 9.10
N LEU A 432 6.53 -11.81 8.66
CA LEU A 432 6.32 -13.26 8.65
C LEU A 432 6.80 -13.92 7.34
N GLY A 433 7.37 -13.16 6.41
CA GLY A 433 7.77 -13.62 5.09
C GLY A 433 6.59 -13.80 4.12
N ILE A 434 5.46 -13.17 4.41
CA ILE A 434 4.28 -13.15 3.53
C ILE A 434 4.53 -12.11 2.43
N ARG A 435 4.38 -12.52 1.17
CA ARG A 435 4.52 -11.64 0.02
C ARG A 435 3.25 -10.80 -0.16
N CYS A 436 3.35 -9.49 0.01
CA CYS A 436 2.20 -8.58 0.06
C CYS A 436 2.05 -7.77 -1.22
N PHE A 437 0.79 -7.48 -1.59
CA PHE A 437 0.40 -6.62 -2.69
C PHE A 437 -0.80 -5.77 -2.29
N GLY A 438 -0.87 -4.53 -2.79
CA GLY A 438 -2.11 -3.76 -2.77
C GLY A 438 -2.98 -4.13 -3.98
N PHE A 439 -4.18 -4.65 -3.72
CA PHE A 439 -5.13 -5.05 -4.75
C PHE A 439 -6.59 -4.90 -4.30
N ALA A 440 -7.08 -3.67 -4.30
CA ALA A 440 -8.48 -3.28 -4.12
C ALA A 440 -9.02 -2.72 -5.46
N PRO A 441 -9.44 -3.56 -6.41
CA PRO A 441 -9.69 -3.13 -7.77
C PRO A 441 -10.88 -2.16 -7.89
N LEU A 442 -10.62 -0.99 -8.49
CA LEU A 442 -11.63 0.04 -8.75
C LEU A 442 -11.46 0.63 -10.15
N ARG A 443 -12.53 0.63 -10.97
CA ARG A 443 -12.55 1.35 -12.24
C ARG A 443 -13.06 2.76 -12.01
N LEU A 444 -12.12 3.71 -11.95
CA LEU A 444 -12.39 5.09 -11.59
C LEU A 444 -12.75 5.96 -12.80
N PRO A 445 -13.65 6.96 -12.64
CA PRO A 445 -13.82 8.02 -13.62
C PRO A 445 -12.51 8.77 -13.88
N PRO A 446 -12.19 9.14 -15.15
CA PRO A 446 -10.92 9.80 -15.47
C PRO A 446 -10.71 11.18 -14.82
N ASP A 447 -11.80 11.85 -14.48
CA ASP A 447 -11.86 13.19 -13.89
C ASP A 447 -11.88 13.18 -12.35
N LEU A 448 -11.96 12.01 -11.72
CA LEU A 448 -11.95 11.88 -10.27
C LEU A 448 -10.50 12.01 -9.74
N ASP A 449 -10.21 13.05 -8.96
CA ASP A 449 -8.96 13.10 -8.18
C ASP A 449 -9.06 12.14 -6.98
N PHE A 450 -8.93 10.84 -7.30
CA PHE A 450 -9.08 9.76 -6.33
C PHE A 450 -8.09 9.90 -5.17
N THR A 451 -6.87 10.32 -5.47
CA THR A 451 -5.81 10.43 -4.46
C THR A 451 -6.02 11.58 -3.48
N ALA A 452 -6.84 12.55 -3.81
CA ALA A 452 -7.23 13.62 -2.90
C ALA A 452 -8.34 13.19 -1.92
N LEU A 453 -8.98 12.04 -2.14
CA LEU A 453 -10.04 11.53 -1.27
C LEU A 453 -9.49 10.83 -0.03
N PHE A 454 -8.28 10.23 -0.10
CA PHE A 454 -7.62 9.63 1.07
C PHE A 454 -7.41 10.70 2.15
N HIS A 455 -7.99 10.48 3.32
CA HIS A 455 -8.00 11.42 4.46
C HIS A 455 -8.62 12.79 4.12
N GLY A 456 -9.20 12.95 2.92
CA GLY A 456 -9.80 14.18 2.44
C GLY A 456 -11.19 14.48 3.02
N ILE A 457 -11.73 15.65 2.64
CA ILE A 457 -13.12 16.03 2.88
C ILE A 457 -13.96 15.48 1.74
N ASP A 458 -15.22 15.13 2.01
CA ASP A 458 -16.15 14.60 1.01
C ASP A 458 -15.65 13.31 0.34
N GLU A 459 -15.00 12.47 1.12
CA GLU A 459 -14.56 11.14 0.69
C GLU A 459 -15.75 10.31 0.20
N ARG A 460 -15.60 9.70 -0.96
CA ARG A 460 -16.65 8.94 -1.62
C ARG A 460 -16.11 7.96 -2.64
N VAL A 461 -16.80 6.84 -2.82
CA VAL A 461 -16.46 5.84 -3.84
C VAL A 461 -17.58 5.73 -4.87
N PRO A 462 -17.26 5.66 -6.20
CA PRO A 462 -18.29 5.46 -7.22
C PRO A 462 -18.97 4.09 -7.07
N VAL A 463 -20.28 4.04 -7.13
CA VAL A 463 -21.08 2.79 -7.08
C VAL A 463 -20.65 1.81 -8.17
N ASP A 464 -20.41 2.29 -9.38
CA ASP A 464 -19.97 1.44 -10.49
C ASP A 464 -18.56 0.91 -10.29
N ALA A 465 -17.68 1.65 -9.58
CA ALA A 465 -16.34 1.18 -9.23
C ALA A 465 -16.39 0.06 -8.17
N LEU A 466 -17.27 0.17 -7.18
CA LEU A 466 -17.50 -0.90 -6.19
C LEU A 466 -18.01 -2.19 -6.85
N LYS A 467 -18.98 -2.07 -7.76
CA LYS A 467 -19.53 -3.22 -8.50
C LYS A 467 -18.43 -3.88 -9.36
N PHE A 468 -17.70 -3.07 -10.12
CA PHE A 468 -16.57 -3.54 -10.92
C PHE A 468 -15.52 -4.26 -10.04
N GLY A 469 -15.12 -3.64 -8.92
CA GLY A 469 -14.12 -4.20 -8.01
C GLY A 469 -14.56 -5.53 -7.40
N THR A 470 -15.84 -5.64 -7.02
CA THR A 470 -16.40 -6.89 -6.49
C THR A 470 -16.35 -8.00 -7.54
N GLU A 471 -16.66 -7.71 -8.80
CA GLU A 471 -16.59 -8.68 -9.90
C GLU A 471 -15.16 -9.14 -10.15
N VAL A 472 -14.21 -8.21 -10.27
CA VAL A 472 -12.79 -8.52 -10.47
C VAL A 472 -12.24 -9.34 -9.30
N LEU A 473 -12.49 -8.93 -8.06
CA LEU A 473 -11.99 -9.61 -6.87
C LEU A 473 -12.59 -11.01 -6.72
N ALA A 474 -13.88 -11.19 -7.01
CA ALA A 474 -14.51 -12.51 -7.02
C ALA A 474 -13.93 -13.42 -8.09
N HIS A 475 -13.69 -12.88 -9.31
CA HIS A 475 -13.02 -13.64 -10.38
C HIS A 475 -11.60 -14.04 -9.96
N PHE A 476 -10.82 -13.11 -9.42
CA PHE A 476 -9.47 -13.35 -8.93
C PHE A 476 -9.45 -14.48 -7.88
N LEU A 477 -10.23 -14.37 -6.81
CA LEU A 477 -10.26 -15.34 -5.72
C LEU A 477 -10.81 -16.73 -6.11
N THR A 478 -11.48 -16.81 -7.26
CA THR A 478 -11.94 -18.08 -7.81
C THR A 478 -10.84 -18.80 -8.62
N HIS A 479 -9.78 -18.09 -9.02
CA HIS A 479 -8.75 -18.63 -9.93
C HIS A 479 -7.31 -18.53 -9.41
N CYS A 480 -7.03 -17.77 -8.33
CA CYS A 480 -5.68 -17.53 -7.78
C CYS A 480 -5.02 -18.75 -7.11
#